data_2bad9b3a927f23e3b8b58dc1ee0d7103
#
_entry.id   2bad9b3a927f23e3b8b58dc1ee0d7103
#
_cell.length_a   1.000
_cell.length_b   1.000
_cell.length_c   1.000
_cell.angle_alpha   90.00
_cell.angle_beta   90.00
_cell.angle_gamma   90.00
#
_symmetry.space_group_name_H-M   'P 1'
#
loop_
_entity.id
_entity.type
_entity.pdbx_description
1 polymer ?
#
loop_
_entity_poly.entity_id
_entity_poly.type
_entity_poly.pdbx_seq_one_letter_code
_entity_poly.pdbx_strand_id
1 'polypeptide(L)'
;MKNKLTLFFLALFLLASATASAQIRELERSTPEAEGVPSGAVIALMDSLMELPKTDIHSVMVLRHGKVIAEAYPAPFAPEYRHTVFSCSKTFVGAAVGLAISENRLRLTDRVASFFPNQLPDSISANLADMTVRNLLNMTSGVTPDWNMRNVRTDWIKGYLGKQVKVPGEHFDYDSMSSYILSAIVQKVTGMKVLDYLRMKLFEPMHITDISWEVSPEGINTGGWGVYIQSESLAKFGQLLLNRGVWKGKQLLPAWWVDQMMAKQSDTGSFGYGYGYQMWLCEYPGAIRMDGALGQYVLIIPDKDMVVVITECTLIDGATQRRLVWNRLLPAVTGDQPLIAGKDYKRLQKKQSSYQLPLVQGKASSSLVAEYADKSIMLEPNKFGWQSLELHFKQKEVIMTVTETNGTKYDLLF
;
A
#
# COMPACT_ATOMS: atom_id res chain seq x y z
N MET A 1 50.04 -15.94 8.67
CA MET A 1 49.39 -14.76 8.06
C MET A 1 48.09 -15.06 7.33
N LYS A 2 47.94 -16.20 6.61
CA LYS A 2 46.70 -16.53 5.87
C LYS A 2 45.44 -16.62 6.73
N ASN A 3 45.49 -17.17 7.95
CA ASN A 3 44.33 -17.33 8.82
C ASN A 3 43.76 -16.03 9.43
N LYS A 4 44.57 -14.98 9.58
CA LYS A 4 44.11 -13.68 10.08
C LYS A 4 43.38 -12.88 9.00
N LEU A 5 43.77 -13.04 7.73
CA LEU A 5 43.08 -12.38 6.62
C LEU A 5 41.70 -12.97 6.38
N THR A 6 41.55 -14.30 6.48
CA THR A 6 40.29 -15.00 6.29
C THR A 6 39.26 -14.63 7.38
N LEU A 7 39.72 -14.50 8.65
CA LEU A 7 38.87 -14.05 9.75
C LEU A 7 38.43 -12.58 9.58
N PHE A 8 39.30 -11.72 9.03
CA PHE A 8 38.98 -10.31 8.79
C PHE A 8 37.92 -10.15 7.69
N PHE A 9 38.00 -10.93 6.61
CA PHE A 9 36.98 -10.95 5.56
C PHE A 9 35.66 -11.56 6.03
N LEU A 10 35.68 -12.60 6.88
CA LEU A 10 34.45 -13.16 7.47
C LEU A 10 33.76 -12.17 8.41
N ALA A 11 34.53 -11.44 9.21
CA ALA A 11 34.02 -10.40 10.10
C ALA A 11 33.44 -9.21 9.31
N LEU A 12 34.06 -8.81 8.19
CA LEU A 12 33.53 -7.76 7.31
C LEU A 12 32.23 -8.20 6.61
N PHE A 13 32.12 -9.46 6.21
CA PHE A 13 30.92 -10.03 5.59
C PHE A 13 29.76 -10.12 6.61
N LEU A 14 30.04 -10.49 7.85
CA LEU A 14 29.06 -10.53 8.93
C LEU A 14 28.59 -9.11 9.34
N LEU A 15 29.50 -8.12 9.34
CA LEU A 15 29.15 -6.71 9.59
C LEU A 15 28.32 -6.12 8.43
N ALA A 16 28.62 -6.45 7.19
CA ALA A 16 27.83 -6.01 6.03
C ALA A 16 26.43 -6.64 6.01
N SER A 17 26.29 -7.91 6.42
CA SER A 17 24.99 -8.58 6.54
C SER A 17 24.15 -8.01 7.69
N ALA A 18 24.79 -7.62 8.81
CA ALA A 18 24.11 -6.99 9.94
C ALA A 18 23.60 -5.57 9.61
N THR A 19 24.33 -4.82 8.78
CA THR A 19 23.92 -3.48 8.35
C THR A 19 22.78 -3.50 7.34
N ALA A 20 22.71 -4.50 6.46
CA ALA A 20 21.59 -4.65 5.53
C ALA A 20 20.26 -4.98 6.26
N SER A 21 20.32 -5.79 7.33
CA SER A 21 19.13 -6.12 8.14
C SER A 21 18.67 -4.96 9.05
N ALA A 22 19.58 -4.09 9.49
CA ALA A 22 19.26 -2.94 10.34
C ALA A 22 18.51 -1.81 9.61
N GLN A 23 18.57 -1.78 8.28
CA GLN A 23 17.99 -0.70 7.47
C GLN A 23 16.47 -0.83 7.28
N ILE A 24 15.88 -1.98 7.57
CA ILE A 24 14.45 -2.27 7.38
C ILE A 24 13.60 -1.75 8.55
N ARG A 25 14.19 -1.56 9.73
CA ARG A 25 13.49 -1.17 10.97
C ARG A 25 13.99 0.18 11.50
N GLU A 26 13.57 1.25 10.82
CA GLU A 26 14.05 2.61 11.18
C GLU A 26 13.12 3.39 12.10
N LEU A 27 11.83 3.02 12.18
CA LEU A 27 10.94 3.59 13.17
C LEU A 27 11.38 3.13 14.57
N GLU A 28 11.35 4.03 15.54
CA GLU A 28 11.59 3.67 16.94
C GLU A 28 10.56 2.66 17.41
N ARG A 29 11.00 1.65 18.17
CA ARG A 29 10.12 0.67 18.82
C ARG A 29 9.97 1.03 20.28
N SER A 30 8.74 0.86 20.78
CA SER A 30 8.38 1.06 22.19
C SER A 30 7.49 -0.08 22.66
N THR A 31 7.18 -0.10 23.95
CA THR A 31 6.14 -1.00 24.46
C THR A 31 4.77 -0.33 24.39
N PRO A 32 3.68 -1.06 24.22
CA PRO A 32 2.35 -0.48 24.26
C PRO A 32 2.12 0.32 25.54
N GLU A 33 2.53 -0.23 26.69
CA GLU A 33 2.34 0.41 27.99
C GLU A 33 3.13 1.73 28.13
N ALA A 34 4.35 1.80 27.60
CA ALA A 34 5.13 3.04 27.61
C ALA A 34 4.45 4.17 26.84
N GLU A 35 3.67 3.82 25.84
CA GLU A 35 2.91 4.75 25.02
C GLU A 35 1.41 4.79 25.42
N GLY A 36 1.05 4.35 26.65
CA GLY A 36 -0.30 4.46 27.20
C GLY A 36 -1.34 3.52 26.58
N VAL A 37 -0.92 2.41 25.98
CA VAL A 37 -1.81 1.39 25.40
C VAL A 37 -1.65 0.08 26.15
N PRO A 38 -2.73 -0.53 26.66
CA PRO A 38 -2.62 -1.85 27.28
C PRO A 38 -2.27 -2.93 26.24
N SER A 39 -1.24 -3.74 26.49
CA SER A 39 -0.91 -4.90 25.60
C SER A 39 -2.09 -5.85 25.41
N GLY A 40 -2.99 -5.96 26.41
CA GLY A 40 -4.21 -6.76 26.29
C GLY A 40 -5.13 -6.31 25.15
N ALA A 41 -5.24 -5.00 24.92
CA ALA A 41 -6.04 -4.46 23.81
C ALA A 41 -5.41 -4.73 22.44
N VAL A 42 -4.07 -4.63 22.36
CA VAL A 42 -3.31 -5.00 21.16
C VAL A 42 -3.50 -6.49 20.84
N ILE A 43 -3.39 -7.36 21.84
CA ILE A 43 -3.65 -8.80 21.68
C ILE A 43 -5.08 -9.04 21.18
N ALA A 44 -6.07 -8.39 21.78
CA ALA A 44 -7.47 -8.55 21.39
C ALA A 44 -7.71 -8.12 19.94
N LEU A 45 -7.08 -7.03 19.47
CA LEU A 45 -7.12 -6.62 18.07
C LEU A 45 -6.48 -7.69 17.17
N MET A 46 -5.23 -8.07 17.45
CA MET A 46 -4.48 -9.00 16.60
C MET A 46 -5.16 -10.37 16.52
N ASP A 47 -5.57 -10.95 17.67
CA ASP A 47 -6.29 -12.23 17.67
C ASP A 47 -7.58 -12.14 16.84
N SER A 48 -8.36 -11.06 17.01
CA SER A 48 -9.60 -10.87 16.25
C SER A 48 -9.36 -10.72 14.73
N LEU A 49 -8.25 -10.10 14.32
CA LEU A 49 -7.87 -10.00 12.92
C LEU A 49 -7.46 -11.38 12.36
N MET A 50 -6.67 -12.15 13.10
CA MET A 50 -6.20 -13.48 12.69
C MET A 50 -7.32 -14.52 12.61
N GLU A 51 -8.41 -14.31 13.34
CA GLU A 51 -9.58 -15.19 13.37
C GLU A 51 -10.65 -14.84 12.31
N LEU A 52 -10.44 -13.80 11.49
CA LEU A 52 -11.40 -13.41 10.46
C LEU A 52 -11.54 -14.50 9.39
N PRO A 53 -12.77 -14.92 9.06
CA PRO A 53 -12.98 -15.91 8.01
C PRO A 53 -12.63 -15.34 6.64
N LYS A 54 -12.12 -16.16 5.74
CA LYS A 54 -11.77 -15.79 4.35
C LYS A 54 -10.83 -14.58 4.29
N THR A 55 -9.94 -14.47 5.26
CA THR A 55 -8.99 -13.37 5.40
C THR A 55 -7.65 -13.92 5.82
N ASP A 56 -6.62 -13.63 5.04
CA ASP A 56 -5.23 -13.93 5.35
C ASP A 56 -4.54 -12.61 5.68
N ILE A 57 -4.20 -12.41 6.96
CA ILE A 57 -3.45 -11.24 7.42
C ILE A 57 -1.98 -11.44 7.08
N HIS A 58 -1.38 -10.48 6.37
CA HIS A 58 0.02 -10.53 5.97
C HIS A 58 0.90 -9.67 6.87
N SER A 59 0.41 -8.52 7.31
CA SER A 59 1.07 -7.72 8.35
C SER A 59 0.08 -6.88 9.13
N VAL A 60 0.42 -6.62 10.39
CA VAL A 60 -0.23 -5.62 11.24
C VAL A 60 0.86 -4.80 11.90
N MET A 61 0.78 -3.47 11.81
CA MET A 61 1.63 -2.56 12.57
C MET A 61 0.77 -1.53 13.29
N VAL A 62 1.08 -1.28 14.55
CA VAL A 62 0.43 -0.24 15.37
C VAL A 62 1.50 0.74 15.84
N LEU A 63 1.32 2.01 15.47
CA LEU A 63 2.17 3.11 15.91
C LEU A 63 1.39 4.00 16.86
N ARG A 64 2.08 4.51 17.87
CA ARG A 64 1.61 5.60 18.72
C ARG A 64 2.77 6.53 19.08
N HIS A 65 2.51 7.86 19.10
CA HIS A 65 3.54 8.89 19.33
C HIS A 65 4.76 8.74 18.40
N GLY A 66 4.52 8.29 17.16
CA GLY A 66 5.57 8.04 16.17
C GLY A 66 6.39 6.77 16.36
N LYS A 67 6.07 5.94 17.36
CA LYS A 67 6.79 4.70 17.68
C LYS A 67 5.96 3.46 17.39
N VAL A 68 6.60 2.42 16.89
CA VAL A 68 5.96 1.11 16.71
C VAL A 68 5.80 0.45 18.07
N ILE A 69 4.54 0.27 18.50
CA ILE A 69 4.20 -0.37 19.77
C ILE A 69 3.83 -1.85 19.61
N ALA A 70 3.47 -2.25 18.39
CA ALA A 70 3.23 -3.65 18.06
C ALA A 70 3.39 -3.85 16.55
N GLU A 71 3.93 -5.01 16.17
CA GLU A 71 4.01 -5.45 14.78
C GLU A 71 3.93 -6.97 14.71
N ALA A 72 3.25 -7.49 13.68
CA ALA A 72 3.20 -8.92 13.41
C ALA A 72 3.24 -9.16 11.90
N TYR A 73 3.94 -10.20 11.51
CA TYR A 73 4.04 -10.70 10.15
C TYR A 73 3.79 -12.21 10.19
N PRO A 74 2.53 -12.65 10.05
CA PRO A 74 2.22 -14.08 10.04
C PRO A 74 3.01 -14.82 8.96
N ALA A 75 3.71 -15.89 9.34
CA ALA A 75 4.44 -16.69 8.36
C ALA A 75 3.51 -17.21 7.25
N PRO A 76 3.90 -17.17 5.96
CA PRO A 76 5.28 -16.97 5.46
C PRO A 76 5.68 -15.50 5.22
N PHE A 77 4.87 -14.52 5.61
CA PHE A 77 5.21 -13.12 5.42
C PHE A 77 6.30 -12.65 6.40
N ALA A 78 7.06 -11.64 5.96
CA ALA A 78 8.18 -11.09 6.70
C ALA A 78 8.29 -9.57 6.44
N PRO A 79 8.90 -8.79 7.35
CA PRO A 79 8.97 -7.33 7.24
C PRO A 79 9.71 -6.83 6.00
N GLU A 80 10.62 -7.62 5.44
CA GLU A 80 11.38 -7.31 4.22
C GLU A 80 10.55 -7.45 2.94
N TYR A 81 9.39 -8.10 2.97
CA TYR A 81 8.61 -8.32 1.76
C TYR A 81 7.79 -7.08 1.40
N ARG A 82 7.87 -6.71 0.12
CA ARG A 82 6.96 -5.72 -0.45
C ARG A 82 5.59 -6.34 -0.66
N HIS A 83 4.58 -5.59 -0.31
CA HIS A 83 3.19 -5.94 -0.55
C HIS A 83 2.59 -5.04 -1.63
N THR A 84 1.74 -5.59 -2.51
CA THR A 84 0.92 -4.77 -3.38
C THR A 84 -0.15 -4.06 -2.53
N VAL A 85 -0.27 -2.74 -2.72
CA VAL A 85 -1.17 -1.95 -1.87
C VAL A 85 -2.36 -1.37 -2.63
N PHE A 86 -2.54 -1.81 -3.88
CA PHE A 86 -3.68 -1.44 -4.71
C PHE A 86 -3.97 0.07 -4.64
N SER A 87 -5.20 0.43 -4.28
CA SER A 87 -5.66 1.83 -4.27
C SER A 87 -5.05 2.73 -3.20
N CYS A 88 -4.30 2.20 -2.22
CA CYS A 88 -3.46 3.04 -1.38
C CYS A 88 -2.47 3.88 -2.22
N SER A 89 -2.14 3.43 -3.43
CA SER A 89 -1.32 4.17 -4.41
C SER A 89 -1.85 5.57 -4.69
N LYS A 90 -3.17 5.77 -4.65
CA LYS A 90 -3.82 7.06 -4.91
C LYS A 90 -3.35 8.16 -3.95
N THR A 91 -3.14 7.83 -2.68
CA THR A 91 -2.72 8.82 -1.68
C THR A 91 -1.32 9.36 -1.98
N PHE A 92 -0.43 8.52 -2.51
CA PHE A 92 0.88 9.00 -2.98
C PHE A 92 0.75 9.96 -4.16
N VAL A 93 -0.20 9.72 -5.09
CA VAL A 93 -0.50 10.69 -6.18
C VAL A 93 -1.03 12.00 -5.60
N GLY A 94 -1.93 11.93 -4.62
CA GLY A 94 -2.42 13.13 -3.91
C GLY A 94 -1.28 13.95 -3.30
N ALA A 95 -0.30 13.29 -2.67
CA ALA A 95 0.89 13.96 -2.15
C ALA A 95 1.74 14.60 -3.27
N ALA A 96 1.95 13.89 -4.39
CA ALA A 96 2.70 14.42 -5.53
C ALA A 96 2.04 15.65 -6.15
N VAL A 97 0.70 15.66 -6.27
CA VAL A 97 -0.07 16.83 -6.72
C VAL A 97 0.15 18.01 -5.77
N GLY A 98 0.09 17.77 -4.46
CA GLY A 98 0.32 18.82 -3.47
C GLY A 98 1.71 19.44 -3.55
N LEU A 99 2.73 18.64 -3.76
CA LEU A 99 4.10 19.10 -3.99
C LEU A 99 4.19 19.94 -5.25
N ALA A 100 3.60 19.48 -6.36
CA ALA A 100 3.59 20.23 -7.63
C ALA A 100 2.86 21.58 -7.49
N ILE A 101 1.78 21.62 -6.71
CA ILE A 101 1.06 22.88 -6.41
C ILE A 101 1.95 23.82 -5.55
N SER A 102 2.61 23.30 -4.54
CA SER A 102 3.50 24.09 -3.68
C SER A 102 4.71 24.67 -4.42
N GLU A 103 5.11 24.02 -5.51
CA GLU A 103 6.16 24.49 -6.42
C GLU A 103 5.63 25.44 -7.53
N ASN A 104 4.35 25.84 -7.47
CA ASN A 104 3.67 26.65 -8.48
C ASN A 104 3.65 26.04 -9.90
N ARG A 105 3.73 24.72 -10.02
CA ARG A 105 3.69 23.99 -11.30
C ARG A 105 2.28 23.59 -11.71
N LEU A 106 1.34 23.61 -10.76
CA LEU A 106 -0.03 23.12 -10.93
C LEU A 106 -0.98 23.89 -10.03
N ARG A 107 -2.26 24.00 -10.44
CA ARG A 107 -3.33 24.58 -9.64
C ARG A 107 -4.53 23.64 -9.62
N LEU A 108 -5.30 23.69 -8.54
CA LEU A 108 -6.56 22.93 -8.43
C LEU A 108 -7.58 23.28 -9.52
N THR A 109 -7.53 24.50 -10.03
CA THR A 109 -8.44 25.04 -11.05
C THR A 109 -7.97 24.82 -12.47
N ASP A 110 -6.77 24.26 -12.67
CA ASP A 110 -6.27 24.00 -14.03
C ASP A 110 -7.17 22.98 -14.73
N ARG A 111 -7.48 23.24 -16.00
CA ARG A 111 -8.34 22.40 -16.83
C ARG A 111 -7.59 21.16 -17.30
N VAL A 112 -8.15 19.98 -17.06
CA VAL A 112 -7.52 18.70 -17.42
C VAL A 112 -7.20 18.63 -18.91
N ALA A 113 -8.12 19.08 -19.76
CA ALA A 113 -7.94 19.10 -21.21
C ALA A 113 -6.72 19.89 -21.68
N SER A 114 -6.31 20.94 -20.95
CA SER A 114 -5.17 21.78 -21.33
C SER A 114 -3.82 21.07 -21.23
N PHE A 115 -3.73 20.00 -20.44
CA PHE A 115 -2.50 19.21 -20.33
C PHE A 115 -2.28 18.26 -21.51
N PHE A 116 -3.32 17.91 -22.25
CA PHE A 116 -3.27 16.83 -23.23
C PHE A 116 -3.83 17.23 -24.61
N PRO A 117 -3.38 18.35 -25.23
CA PRO A 117 -3.97 18.86 -26.47
C PRO A 117 -3.93 17.85 -27.63
N ASN A 118 -2.95 16.96 -27.66
CA ASN A 118 -2.79 15.95 -28.71
C ASN A 118 -3.58 14.64 -28.47
N GLN A 119 -4.19 14.49 -27.29
CA GLN A 119 -5.00 13.32 -26.92
C GLN A 119 -6.48 13.64 -26.76
N LEU A 120 -6.89 14.87 -27.08
CA LEU A 120 -8.29 15.28 -27.03
C LEU A 120 -9.08 14.62 -28.16
N PRO A 121 -10.39 14.34 -27.97
CA PRO A 121 -11.29 13.95 -29.04
C PRO A 121 -11.50 15.12 -30.02
N ASP A 122 -11.95 14.80 -31.24
CA ASP A 122 -12.21 15.80 -32.29
C ASP A 122 -13.26 16.86 -31.88
N SER A 123 -14.19 16.47 -31.01
CA SER A 123 -15.16 17.36 -30.39
C SER A 123 -15.06 17.33 -28.88
N ILE A 124 -14.82 18.48 -28.27
CA ILE A 124 -14.69 18.64 -26.82
C ILE A 124 -16.02 19.09 -26.25
N SER A 125 -16.65 18.28 -25.39
CA SER A 125 -17.87 18.71 -24.68
C SER A 125 -17.56 19.82 -23.66
N ALA A 126 -18.56 20.65 -23.34
CA ALA A 126 -18.41 21.69 -22.31
C ALA A 126 -17.96 21.08 -20.97
N ASN A 127 -18.51 19.92 -20.59
CA ASN A 127 -18.16 19.23 -19.35
C ASN A 127 -16.69 18.75 -19.35
N LEU A 128 -16.18 18.22 -20.47
CA LEU A 128 -14.75 17.88 -20.57
C LEU A 128 -13.87 19.11 -20.48
N ALA A 129 -14.28 20.21 -21.14
CA ALA A 129 -13.55 21.49 -21.07
C ALA A 129 -13.54 22.07 -19.65
N ASP A 130 -14.59 21.83 -18.86
CA ASP A 130 -14.74 22.34 -17.50
C ASP A 130 -14.10 21.47 -16.43
N MET A 131 -13.74 20.22 -16.73
CA MET A 131 -13.10 19.32 -15.78
C MET A 131 -11.76 19.89 -15.30
N THR A 132 -11.59 19.94 -13.97
CA THR A 132 -10.38 20.48 -13.31
C THR A 132 -9.58 19.39 -12.58
N VAL A 133 -8.34 19.73 -12.22
CA VAL A 133 -7.49 18.89 -11.34
C VAL A 133 -8.19 18.55 -10.03
N ARG A 134 -8.94 19.50 -9.45
CA ARG A 134 -9.76 19.28 -8.24
C ARG A 134 -10.76 18.14 -8.44
N ASN A 135 -11.44 18.10 -9.57
CA ASN A 135 -12.44 17.08 -9.85
C ASN A 135 -11.85 15.66 -9.93
N LEU A 136 -10.61 15.55 -10.42
CA LEU A 136 -9.88 14.27 -10.39
C LEU A 136 -9.48 13.88 -8.96
N LEU A 137 -8.98 14.84 -8.17
CA LEU A 137 -8.51 14.61 -6.79
C LEU A 137 -9.62 14.11 -5.87
N ASN A 138 -10.81 14.69 -5.97
CA ASN A 138 -11.94 14.38 -5.10
C ASN A 138 -12.98 13.43 -5.71
N MET A 139 -12.62 12.77 -6.85
CA MET A 139 -13.44 11.76 -7.51
C MET A 139 -14.79 12.30 -8.02
N THR A 140 -14.80 13.53 -8.51
CA THR A 140 -16.01 14.17 -9.12
C THR A 140 -15.78 14.60 -10.57
N SER A 141 -15.00 13.83 -11.32
CA SER A 141 -14.64 14.12 -12.71
C SER A 141 -15.84 14.12 -13.67
N GLY A 142 -16.91 13.43 -13.32
CA GLY A 142 -18.07 13.20 -14.20
C GLY A 142 -17.86 12.06 -15.20
N VAL A 143 -16.67 11.45 -15.24
CA VAL A 143 -16.40 10.27 -16.06
C VAL A 143 -16.89 9.03 -15.33
N THR A 144 -17.69 8.19 -16.01
CA THR A 144 -18.11 6.90 -15.47
C THR A 144 -16.91 5.95 -15.37
N PRO A 145 -16.62 5.37 -14.19
CA PRO A 145 -15.51 4.47 -13.98
C PRO A 145 -15.55 3.26 -14.91
N ASP A 146 -14.39 2.89 -15.45
CA ASP A 146 -14.25 1.73 -16.33
C ASP A 146 -12.96 0.98 -16.03
N TRP A 147 -13.10 -0.10 -15.29
CA TRP A 147 -11.98 -0.97 -14.90
C TRP A 147 -11.32 -1.70 -16.07
N ASN A 148 -11.99 -1.82 -17.22
CA ASN A 148 -11.45 -2.50 -18.39
C ASN A 148 -10.41 -1.64 -19.13
N MET A 149 -10.37 -0.33 -18.90
CA MET A 149 -9.35 0.54 -19.49
C MET A 149 -7.92 0.08 -19.20
N ARG A 150 -7.66 -0.48 -18.03
CA ARG A 150 -6.35 -1.06 -17.67
C ARG A 150 -5.90 -2.22 -18.56
N ASN A 151 -6.82 -2.85 -19.26
CA ASN A 151 -6.55 -3.98 -20.17
C ASN A 151 -6.24 -3.50 -21.59
N VAL A 152 -6.47 -2.22 -21.90
CA VAL A 152 -6.12 -1.61 -23.19
C VAL A 152 -4.60 -1.41 -23.25
N ARG A 153 -4.00 -1.74 -24.38
CA ARG A 153 -2.53 -1.75 -24.53
C ARG A 153 -1.91 -0.42 -24.94
N THR A 154 -2.72 0.59 -25.26
CA THR A 154 -2.27 1.90 -25.76
C THR A 154 -3.25 3.00 -25.39
N ASP A 155 -2.78 4.25 -25.36
CA ASP A 155 -3.59 5.49 -25.35
C ASP A 155 -4.61 5.59 -24.19
N TRP A 156 -4.21 5.29 -22.97
CA TRP A 156 -5.08 5.41 -21.81
C TRP A 156 -5.58 6.84 -21.58
N ILE A 157 -4.73 7.84 -21.82
CA ILE A 157 -5.12 9.25 -21.72
C ILE A 157 -6.21 9.58 -22.75
N LYS A 158 -5.99 9.23 -24.02
CA LYS A 158 -6.96 9.44 -25.10
C LYS A 158 -8.27 8.68 -24.84
N GLY A 159 -8.16 7.44 -24.37
CA GLY A 159 -9.31 6.63 -23.99
C GLY A 159 -10.13 7.24 -22.86
N TYR A 160 -9.48 7.83 -21.85
CA TYR A 160 -10.16 8.54 -20.76
C TYR A 160 -10.84 9.82 -21.23
N LEU A 161 -10.12 10.69 -21.97
CA LEU A 161 -10.63 11.96 -22.44
C LEU A 161 -11.70 11.83 -23.53
N GLY A 162 -11.74 10.68 -24.22
CA GLY A 162 -12.78 10.36 -25.22
C GLY A 162 -14.10 9.87 -24.62
N LYS A 163 -14.19 9.69 -23.30
CA LYS A 163 -15.43 9.25 -22.65
C LYS A 163 -16.45 10.37 -22.53
N GLN A 164 -17.73 9.98 -22.41
CA GLN A 164 -18.77 10.94 -22.03
C GLN A 164 -18.53 11.43 -20.61
N VAL A 165 -18.61 12.75 -20.44
CA VAL A 165 -18.40 13.43 -19.16
C VAL A 165 -19.73 14.06 -18.71
N LYS A 166 -20.22 13.66 -17.52
CA LYS A 166 -21.31 14.36 -16.80
C LYS A 166 -20.78 15.68 -16.25
N VAL A 167 -21.64 16.50 -15.64
CA VAL A 167 -21.20 17.77 -15.05
C VAL A 167 -20.17 17.52 -13.95
N PRO A 168 -18.92 18.01 -14.09
CA PRO A 168 -17.89 17.81 -13.09
C PRO A 168 -18.24 18.51 -11.78
N GLY A 169 -18.00 17.83 -10.65
CA GLY A 169 -18.29 18.37 -9.32
C GLY A 169 -19.63 17.95 -8.73
N GLU A 170 -20.58 17.43 -9.51
CA GLU A 170 -21.91 17.10 -9.02
C GLU A 170 -22.00 15.73 -8.36
N HIS A 171 -21.29 14.73 -8.88
CA HIS A 171 -21.39 13.34 -8.41
C HIS A 171 -20.02 12.76 -8.08
N PHE A 172 -20.00 12.00 -6.99
CA PHE A 172 -18.85 11.18 -6.61
C PHE A 172 -18.89 9.85 -7.37
N ASP A 173 -17.87 9.60 -8.19
CA ASP A 173 -17.66 8.33 -8.87
C ASP A 173 -16.20 7.89 -8.62
N TYR A 174 -16.01 6.87 -7.76
CA TYR A 174 -14.66 6.38 -7.44
C TYR A 174 -14.00 5.75 -8.65
N ASP A 175 -13.02 6.45 -9.22
CA ASP A 175 -12.40 6.13 -10.48
C ASP A 175 -10.86 6.10 -10.42
N SER A 176 -10.28 4.93 -10.66
CA SER A 176 -8.83 4.78 -10.68
C SER A 176 -8.16 5.45 -11.86
N MET A 177 -8.89 5.64 -12.98
CA MET A 177 -8.35 6.33 -14.14
C MET A 177 -8.23 7.84 -13.89
N SER A 178 -9.08 8.43 -13.06
CA SER A 178 -8.90 9.82 -12.58
C SER A 178 -7.55 9.99 -11.87
N SER A 179 -7.14 9.02 -11.06
CA SER A 179 -5.82 9.03 -10.40
C SER A 179 -4.67 8.81 -11.39
N TYR A 180 -4.89 8.01 -12.43
CA TYR A 180 -3.93 7.86 -13.52
C TYR A 180 -3.72 9.17 -14.28
N ILE A 181 -4.80 9.89 -14.59
CA ILE A 181 -4.71 11.21 -15.23
C ILE A 181 -3.95 12.21 -14.34
N LEU A 182 -4.17 12.19 -13.01
CA LEU A 182 -3.36 12.99 -12.08
C LEU A 182 -1.88 12.61 -12.16
N SER A 183 -1.57 11.32 -12.23
CA SER A 183 -0.19 10.84 -12.40
C SER A 183 0.43 11.36 -13.71
N ALA A 184 -0.33 11.33 -14.81
CA ALA A 184 0.09 11.86 -16.09
C ALA A 184 0.32 13.38 -16.05
N ILE A 185 -0.55 14.13 -15.38
CA ILE A 185 -0.40 15.58 -15.17
C ILE A 185 0.86 15.88 -14.38
N VAL A 186 1.08 15.20 -13.24
CA VAL A 186 2.31 15.36 -12.43
C VAL A 186 3.55 15.09 -13.28
N GLN A 187 3.58 13.98 -14.03
CA GLN A 187 4.71 13.70 -14.93
C GLN A 187 4.93 14.79 -15.96
N LYS A 188 3.86 15.36 -16.52
CA LYS A 188 3.95 16.42 -17.51
C LYS A 188 4.51 17.72 -16.95
N VAL A 189 4.05 18.15 -15.77
CA VAL A 189 4.46 19.43 -15.18
C VAL A 189 5.79 19.38 -14.46
N THR A 190 6.22 18.19 -14.03
CA THR A 190 7.51 17.99 -13.32
C THR A 190 8.62 17.47 -14.24
N GLY A 191 8.26 16.84 -15.36
CA GLY A 191 9.19 16.10 -16.22
C GLY A 191 9.60 14.73 -15.65
N MET A 192 9.02 14.29 -14.52
CA MET A 192 9.38 13.07 -13.81
C MET A 192 8.18 12.16 -13.62
N LYS A 193 8.35 10.84 -13.68
CA LYS A 193 7.34 9.90 -13.19
C LYS A 193 7.00 10.22 -11.73
N VAL A 194 5.78 9.96 -11.31
CA VAL A 194 5.35 10.22 -9.92
C VAL A 194 6.28 9.52 -8.92
N LEU A 195 6.67 8.27 -9.18
CA LEU A 195 7.60 7.55 -8.31
C LEU A 195 8.95 8.29 -8.15
N ASP A 196 9.53 8.76 -9.25
CA ASP A 196 10.84 9.42 -9.23
C ASP A 196 10.76 10.79 -8.56
N TYR A 197 9.67 11.52 -8.82
CA TYR A 197 9.39 12.80 -8.17
C TYR A 197 9.21 12.64 -6.65
N LEU A 198 8.42 11.66 -6.22
CA LEU A 198 8.23 11.35 -4.80
C LEU A 198 9.49 10.77 -4.16
N ARG A 199 10.30 10.00 -4.91
CA ARG A 199 11.58 9.48 -4.40
C ARG A 199 12.45 10.63 -3.93
N MET A 200 12.67 11.62 -4.77
CA MET A 200 13.49 12.79 -4.46
C MET A 200 12.89 13.64 -3.31
N LYS A 201 11.58 13.83 -3.28
CA LYS A 201 10.93 14.78 -2.37
C LYS A 201 10.57 14.19 -1.00
N LEU A 202 10.16 12.93 -0.97
CA LEU A 202 9.64 12.26 0.23
C LEU A 202 10.40 10.98 0.58
N PHE A 203 10.59 10.07 -0.38
CA PHE A 203 11.01 8.72 -0.05
C PHE A 203 12.49 8.65 0.38
N GLU A 204 13.40 9.33 -0.30
CA GLU A 204 14.80 9.41 0.12
C GLU A 204 14.96 10.08 1.50
N PRO A 205 14.35 11.26 1.78
CA PRO A 205 14.38 11.86 3.11
C PRO A 205 13.79 10.98 4.22
N MET A 206 12.86 10.07 3.86
CA MET A 206 12.22 9.13 4.78
C MET A 206 12.89 7.76 4.78
N HIS A 207 13.97 7.57 4.03
CA HIS A 207 14.64 6.28 3.80
C HIS A 207 13.66 5.17 3.36
N ILE A 208 12.76 5.49 2.44
CA ILE A 208 11.90 4.54 1.75
C ILE A 208 12.58 4.20 0.43
N THR A 209 13.38 3.14 0.43
CA THR A 209 14.23 2.76 -0.72
C THR A 209 13.64 1.64 -1.55
N ASP A 210 12.98 0.68 -0.90
CA ASP A 210 12.40 -0.49 -1.56
C ASP A 210 10.93 -0.26 -1.90
N ILE A 211 10.71 0.44 -3.01
CA ILE A 211 9.40 0.76 -3.56
C ILE A 211 9.43 0.66 -5.09
N SER A 212 8.41 0.07 -5.68
CA SER A 212 8.19 0.08 -7.12
C SER A 212 6.74 0.44 -7.46
N TRP A 213 6.52 0.87 -8.69
CA TRP A 213 5.20 1.28 -9.16
C TRP A 213 5.02 0.85 -10.62
N GLU A 214 3.91 0.18 -10.90
CA GLU A 214 3.53 -0.21 -12.25
C GLU A 214 3.40 1.02 -13.17
N VAL A 215 3.64 0.78 -14.46
CA VAL A 215 3.51 1.81 -15.49
C VAL A 215 2.49 1.39 -16.54
N SER A 216 1.83 2.39 -17.13
CA SER A 216 0.98 2.23 -18.29
C SER A 216 1.80 1.93 -19.55
N PRO A 217 1.16 1.55 -20.68
CA PRO A 217 1.83 1.43 -21.96
C PRO A 217 2.57 2.71 -22.41
N GLU A 218 2.12 3.88 -21.96
CA GLU A 218 2.76 5.18 -22.21
C GLU A 218 3.95 5.48 -21.28
N GLY A 219 4.30 4.54 -20.37
CA GLY A 219 5.40 4.72 -19.44
C GLY A 219 5.10 5.64 -18.25
N ILE A 220 3.83 5.87 -17.95
CA ILE A 220 3.34 6.70 -16.83
C ILE A 220 2.99 5.79 -15.66
N ASN A 221 3.33 6.14 -14.41
CA ASN A 221 2.88 5.35 -13.25
C ASN A 221 1.35 5.28 -13.20
N THR A 222 0.80 4.09 -12.91
CA THR A 222 -0.65 3.83 -12.99
C THR A 222 -1.51 4.69 -12.06
N GLY A 223 -0.91 5.29 -11.05
CA GLY A 223 -1.53 6.27 -10.14
C GLY A 223 -2.63 5.71 -9.26
N GLY A 224 -3.61 5.03 -9.84
CA GLY A 224 -4.76 4.47 -9.12
C GLY A 224 -4.49 3.15 -8.41
N TRP A 225 -3.37 2.48 -8.72
CA TRP A 225 -2.89 1.20 -8.18
C TRP A 225 -1.41 1.00 -8.50
N GLY A 226 -0.87 -0.18 -8.24
CA GLY A 226 0.41 -0.64 -8.78
C GLY A 226 1.63 -0.32 -7.92
N VAL A 227 1.47 0.23 -6.71
CA VAL A 227 2.56 0.38 -5.75
C VAL A 227 2.80 -0.94 -5.02
N TYR A 228 4.10 -1.32 -4.94
CA TYR A 228 4.62 -2.40 -4.11
C TYR A 228 5.59 -1.80 -3.11
N ILE A 229 5.32 -1.99 -1.82
CA ILE A 229 6.01 -1.30 -0.73
C ILE A 229 5.99 -2.14 0.56
N GLN A 230 6.97 -1.98 1.42
CA GLN A 230 7.02 -2.61 2.74
C GLN A 230 6.04 -1.96 3.72
N SER A 231 5.53 -2.74 4.68
CA SER A 231 4.58 -2.25 5.68
C SER A 231 5.15 -1.13 6.56
N GLU A 232 6.43 -1.19 6.92
CA GLU A 232 7.08 -0.09 7.67
C GLU A 232 7.15 1.20 6.85
N SER A 233 7.36 1.10 5.54
CA SER A 233 7.36 2.26 4.65
C SER A 233 5.96 2.89 4.53
N LEU A 234 4.90 2.06 4.53
CA LEU A 234 3.52 2.54 4.64
C LEU A 234 3.28 3.26 5.97
N ALA A 235 3.77 2.68 7.07
CA ALA A 235 3.66 3.26 8.40
C ALA A 235 4.38 4.62 8.49
N LYS A 236 5.58 4.73 7.93
CA LYS A 236 6.30 6.02 7.82
C LYS A 236 5.47 7.05 7.06
N PHE A 237 4.87 6.69 5.95
CA PHE A 237 4.05 7.62 5.17
C PHE A 237 2.75 7.99 5.91
N GLY A 238 2.11 7.05 6.59
CA GLY A 238 0.97 7.34 7.49
C GLY A 238 1.35 8.32 8.60
N GLN A 239 2.53 8.12 9.22
CA GLN A 239 3.05 9.02 10.26
C GLN A 239 3.39 10.41 9.71
N LEU A 240 3.92 10.51 8.48
CA LEU A 240 4.12 11.80 7.82
C LEU A 240 2.81 12.57 7.69
N LEU A 241 1.73 11.90 7.27
CA LEU A 241 0.41 12.53 7.13
C LEU A 241 -0.16 12.91 8.51
N LEU A 242 -0.05 12.04 9.51
CA LEU A 242 -0.46 12.34 10.89
C LEU A 242 0.25 13.59 11.43
N ASN A 243 1.52 13.73 11.13
CA ASN A 243 2.37 14.87 11.53
C ASN A 243 2.23 16.07 10.57
N ARG A 244 1.14 16.15 9.78
CA ARG A 244 0.87 17.24 8.85
C ARG A 244 2.05 17.54 7.92
N GLY A 245 2.71 16.48 7.44
CA GLY A 245 3.82 16.55 6.48
C GLY A 245 5.20 16.80 7.09
N VAL A 246 5.33 16.80 8.41
CA VAL A 246 6.63 16.91 9.10
C VAL A 246 7.23 15.52 9.31
N TRP A 247 8.48 15.35 8.92
CA TRP A 247 9.29 14.16 9.15
C TRP A 247 10.62 14.52 9.80
N LYS A 248 10.89 13.98 11.00
CA LYS A 248 12.12 14.26 11.77
C LYS A 248 12.45 15.77 11.84
N GLY A 249 11.44 16.60 12.11
CA GLY A 249 11.56 18.05 12.23
C GLY A 249 11.60 18.83 10.90
N LYS A 250 11.57 18.15 9.74
CA LYS A 250 11.58 18.79 8.43
C LYS A 250 10.21 18.71 7.77
N GLN A 251 9.70 19.84 7.26
CA GLN A 251 8.48 19.86 6.44
C GLN A 251 8.79 19.28 5.07
N LEU A 252 8.28 18.08 4.77
CA LEU A 252 8.44 17.41 3.48
C LEU A 252 7.23 17.59 2.57
N LEU A 253 6.01 17.66 3.15
CA LEU A 253 4.76 17.91 2.45
C LEU A 253 4.07 19.09 3.13
N PRO A 254 3.59 20.12 2.41
CA PRO A 254 3.00 21.31 3.04
C PRO A 254 1.83 20.96 3.99
N ALA A 255 1.83 21.49 5.20
CA ALA A 255 0.81 21.21 6.21
C ALA A 255 -0.60 21.53 5.70
N TRP A 256 -0.77 22.70 5.04
CA TRP A 256 -2.06 23.10 4.47
C TRP A 256 -2.57 22.11 3.42
N TRP A 257 -1.66 21.44 2.69
CA TRP A 257 -2.06 20.42 1.71
C TRP A 257 -2.50 19.12 2.37
N VAL A 258 -1.78 18.68 3.40
CA VAL A 258 -2.20 17.51 4.19
C VAL A 258 -3.58 17.74 4.80
N ASP A 259 -3.81 18.94 5.36
CA ASP A 259 -5.13 19.32 5.89
C ASP A 259 -6.23 19.22 4.80
N GLN A 260 -5.93 19.66 3.56
CA GLN A 260 -6.87 19.53 2.43
C GLN A 260 -7.06 18.07 1.98
N MET A 261 -6.00 17.26 1.98
CA MET A 261 -6.12 15.83 1.66
C MET A 261 -7.03 15.10 2.65
N MET A 262 -6.92 15.44 3.93
CA MET A 262 -7.63 14.78 5.02
C MET A 262 -9.03 15.35 5.29
N ALA A 263 -9.33 16.54 4.80
CA ALA A 263 -10.66 17.14 4.92
C ALA A 263 -11.66 16.54 3.93
N LYS A 264 -12.95 16.54 4.29
CA LYS A 264 -14.03 16.12 3.40
C LYS A 264 -14.13 17.08 2.22
N GLN A 265 -13.88 16.56 1.02
CA GLN A 265 -13.97 17.30 -0.26
C GLN A 265 -15.18 16.87 -1.07
N SER A 266 -15.69 15.66 -0.86
CA SER A 266 -16.85 15.10 -1.55
C SER A 266 -17.69 14.23 -0.61
N ASP A 267 -19.02 14.28 -0.83
CA ASP A 267 -19.92 13.27 -0.28
C ASP A 267 -19.84 12.02 -1.13
N THR A 268 -19.79 10.87 -0.46
CA THR A 268 -19.70 9.56 -1.10
C THR A 268 -21.04 8.82 -1.14
N GLY A 269 -22.12 9.45 -0.69
CA GLY A 269 -23.45 8.84 -0.59
C GLY A 269 -23.41 7.58 0.28
N SER A 270 -23.89 6.46 -0.27
CA SER A 270 -23.92 5.16 0.43
C SER A 270 -22.55 4.48 0.52
N PHE A 271 -21.51 4.98 -0.16
CA PHE A 271 -20.18 4.33 -0.17
C PHE A 271 -19.31 4.62 1.06
N GLY A 272 -19.70 5.53 1.94
CA GLY A 272 -18.90 5.81 3.13
C GLY A 272 -19.16 7.17 3.77
N TYR A 273 -18.14 7.67 4.48
CA TYR A 273 -18.23 8.84 5.35
C TYR A 273 -17.73 10.13 4.69
N GLY A 274 -17.30 10.03 3.44
CA GLY A 274 -16.76 11.11 2.64
C GLY A 274 -15.39 10.79 2.07
N TYR A 275 -14.95 11.64 1.15
CA TYR A 275 -13.68 11.52 0.46
C TYR A 275 -12.93 12.86 0.49
N GLY A 276 -11.65 12.81 0.78
CA GLY A 276 -10.74 13.94 0.68
C GLY A 276 -10.06 14.02 -0.68
N TYR A 277 -8.81 14.49 -0.71
CA TYR A 277 -8.00 14.38 -1.92
C TYR A 277 -7.23 13.07 -1.94
N GLN A 278 -7.76 12.07 -2.67
CA GLN A 278 -7.21 10.72 -2.84
C GLN A 278 -7.12 9.93 -1.51
N MET A 279 -8.02 10.21 -0.57
CA MET A 279 -8.13 9.55 0.74
C MET A 279 -9.59 9.40 1.16
N TRP A 280 -9.92 8.34 1.88
CA TRP A 280 -11.22 8.09 2.45
C TRP A 280 -11.32 8.58 3.90
N LEU A 281 -12.45 9.18 4.25
CA LEU A 281 -12.81 9.40 5.64
C LEU A 281 -13.29 8.08 6.25
N CYS A 282 -13.15 7.94 7.58
CA CYS A 282 -13.58 6.76 8.31
C CYS A 282 -14.89 6.99 9.07
N GLU A 283 -15.51 5.88 9.48
CA GLU A 283 -16.63 5.86 10.41
C GLU A 283 -16.28 6.38 11.81
N TYR A 284 -15.02 6.20 12.24
CA TYR A 284 -14.52 6.82 13.46
C TYR A 284 -14.25 8.30 13.21
N PRO A 285 -14.85 9.21 14.01
CA PRO A 285 -14.77 10.65 13.75
C PRO A 285 -13.32 11.17 13.72
N GLY A 286 -12.97 11.91 12.66
CA GLY A 286 -11.64 12.48 12.49
C GLY A 286 -10.58 11.51 11.96
N ALA A 287 -10.86 10.22 11.91
CA ALA A 287 -9.94 9.26 11.30
C ALA A 287 -10.06 9.25 9.78
N ILE A 288 -8.92 9.07 9.13
CA ILE A 288 -8.78 9.03 7.68
C ILE A 288 -8.01 7.76 7.31
N ARG A 289 -8.16 7.30 6.07
CA ARG A 289 -7.45 6.10 5.63
C ARG A 289 -6.96 6.17 4.19
N MET A 290 -5.83 5.57 3.94
CA MET A 290 -5.51 4.95 2.67
C MET A 290 -6.24 3.62 2.61
N ASP A 291 -6.81 3.29 1.45
CA ASP A 291 -7.68 2.12 1.29
C ASP A 291 -7.35 1.41 -0.03
N GLY A 292 -6.96 0.16 0.06
CA GLY A 292 -6.62 -0.67 -1.09
C GLY A 292 -7.48 -1.93 -1.16
N ALA A 293 -7.75 -2.39 -2.35
CA ALA A 293 -8.50 -3.62 -2.60
C ALA A 293 -7.93 -4.78 -1.79
N LEU A 294 -8.78 -5.73 -1.43
CA LEU A 294 -8.46 -6.92 -0.64
C LEU A 294 -7.94 -6.60 0.76
N GLY A 295 -8.20 -5.39 1.31
CA GLY A 295 -7.97 -5.08 2.71
C GLY A 295 -6.62 -4.42 3.02
N GLN A 296 -6.10 -3.57 2.14
CA GLN A 296 -4.89 -2.79 2.44
C GLN A 296 -5.28 -1.50 3.13
N TYR A 297 -4.84 -1.29 4.37
CA TYR A 297 -5.20 -0.11 5.16
C TYR A 297 -3.99 0.59 5.77
N VAL A 298 -3.99 1.92 5.69
CA VAL A 298 -3.24 2.78 6.59
C VAL A 298 -4.27 3.69 7.26
N LEU A 299 -4.60 3.40 8.51
CA LEU A 299 -5.54 4.16 9.31
C LEU A 299 -4.78 5.25 10.06
N ILE A 300 -5.17 6.49 9.89
CA ILE A 300 -4.59 7.67 10.53
C ILE A 300 -5.60 8.20 11.52
N ILE A 301 -5.26 8.24 12.80
CA ILE A 301 -6.19 8.50 13.92
C ILE A 301 -5.63 9.66 14.77
N PRO A 302 -5.90 10.92 14.35
CA PRO A 302 -5.26 12.09 14.94
C PRO A 302 -5.53 12.28 16.43
N ASP A 303 -6.76 12.03 16.90
CA ASP A 303 -7.15 12.19 18.31
C ASP A 303 -6.47 11.19 19.27
N LYS A 304 -5.83 10.15 18.72
CA LYS A 304 -5.07 9.13 19.45
C LYS A 304 -3.57 9.17 19.17
N ASP A 305 -3.12 10.10 18.33
CA ASP A 305 -1.74 10.13 17.82
C ASP A 305 -1.27 8.74 17.37
N MET A 306 -2.09 8.10 16.50
CA MET A 306 -1.93 6.69 16.16
C MET A 306 -2.01 6.46 14.66
N VAL A 307 -1.20 5.51 14.18
CA VAL A 307 -1.30 4.94 12.83
C VAL A 307 -1.42 3.42 12.95
N VAL A 308 -2.36 2.84 12.22
CA VAL A 308 -2.49 1.37 12.12
C VAL A 308 -2.37 0.97 10.66
N VAL A 309 -1.42 0.09 10.37
CA VAL A 309 -1.23 -0.50 9.04
C VAL A 309 -1.69 -1.95 9.07
N ILE A 310 -2.50 -2.33 8.10
CA ILE A 310 -2.92 -3.72 7.86
C ILE A 310 -2.68 -4.01 6.39
N THR A 311 -1.97 -5.09 6.11
CA THR A 311 -1.91 -5.69 4.77
C THR A 311 -2.45 -7.11 4.83
N GLU A 312 -3.30 -7.47 3.87
CA GLU A 312 -4.01 -8.74 3.90
C GLU A 312 -4.52 -9.14 2.51
N CYS A 313 -5.07 -10.35 2.42
CA CYS A 313 -5.95 -10.76 1.35
C CYS A 313 -7.30 -11.17 1.95
N THR A 314 -8.33 -10.37 1.75
CA THR A 314 -9.66 -10.62 2.29
C THR A 314 -10.73 -10.68 1.21
N LEU A 315 -11.70 -11.58 1.42
CA LEU A 315 -12.92 -11.71 0.59
C LEU A 315 -14.18 -11.29 1.36
N ILE A 316 -14.02 -10.70 2.55
CA ILE A 316 -15.14 -10.15 3.33
C ILE A 316 -15.19 -8.62 3.21
N ASP A 317 -16.24 -8.02 3.77
CA ASP A 317 -16.38 -6.56 3.86
C ASP A 317 -15.20 -5.94 4.64
N GLY A 318 -14.46 -5.07 3.97
CA GLY A 318 -13.30 -4.36 4.54
C GLY A 318 -13.62 -3.43 5.73
N ALA A 319 -14.89 -3.12 5.98
CA ALA A 319 -15.29 -2.38 7.17
C ALA A 319 -15.07 -3.18 8.46
N THR A 320 -15.04 -4.52 8.37
CA THR A 320 -14.88 -5.41 9.54
C THR A 320 -13.54 -5.18 10.21
N GLN A 321 -12.43 -5.12 9.48
CA GLN A 321 -11.09 -4.88 10.02
C GLN A 321 -11.00 -3.51 10.72
N ARG A 322 -11.54 -2.48 10.10
CA ARG A 322 -11.57 -1.13 10.70
C ARG A 322 -12.38 -1.11 11.99
N ARG A 323 -13.58 -1.76 11.99
CA ARG A 323 -14.40 -1.89 13.22
C ARG A 323 -13.68 -2.62 14.35
N LEU A 324 -12.82 -3.59 14.04
CA LEU A 324 -11.97 -4.23 15.07
C LEU A 324 -10.99 -3.24 15.69
N VAL A 325 -10.36 -2.37 14.89
CA VAL A 325 -9.51 -1.30 15.44
C VAL A 325 -10.34 -0.37 16.34
N TRP A 326 -11.51 0.10 15.86
CA TRP A 326 -12.38 1.01 16.60
C TRP A 326 -12.94 0.41 17.89
N ASN A 327 -13.22 -0.88 17.90
CA ASN A 327 -13.93 -1.53 19.01
C ASN A 327 -13.01 -2.31 19.97
N ARG A 328 -11.82 -2.74 19.53
CA ARG A 328 -10.89 -3.55 20.35
C ARG A 328 -9.70 -2.74 20.85
N LEU A 329 -9.18 -1.82 20.04
CA LEU A 329 -7.98 -1.07 20.38
C LEU A 329 -8.30 0.30 20.96
N LEU A 330 -9.05 1.14 20.23
CA LEU A 330 -9.21 2.54 20.60
C LEU A 330 -9.90 2.79 21.94
N PRO A 331 -10.89 2.01 22.39
CA PRO A 331 -11.52 2.25 23.71
C PRO A 331 -10.55 2.10 24.89
N ALA A 332 -9.49 1.34 24.71
CA ALA A 332 -8.46 1.14 25.73
C ALA A 332 -7.40 2.26 25.77
N VAL A 333 -7.40 3.14 24.75
CA VAL A 333 -6.47 4.28 24.64
C VAL A 333 -7.13 5.49 25.29
N THR A 334 -7.01 5.61 26.63
CA THR A 334 -7.73 6.59 27.43
C THR A 334 -6.91 7.84 27.79
N GLY A 335 -5.61 7.83 27.51
CA GLY A 335 -4.71 8.97 27.80
C GLY A 335 -3.30 8.70 27.26
N ASP A 336 -2.40 9.66 27.47
CA ASP A 336 -1.02 9.61 26.96
C ASP A 336 0.00 9.18 28.02
N GLN A 337 -0.45 8.98 29.26
CA GLN A 337 0.45 8.59 30.34
C GLN A 337 0.87 7.12 30.21
N PRO A 338 2.15 6.82 30.44
CA PRO A 338 2.63 5.45 30.49
C PRO A 338 1.82 4.60 31.51
N LEU A 339 1.55 3.37 31.15
CA LEU A 339 0.91 2.38 32.00
C LEU A 339 1.98 1.49 32.66
N ILE A 340 1.63 0.87 33.77
CA ILE A 340 2.47 -0.14 34.39
C ILE A 340 2.50 -1.37 33.52
N ALA A 341 3.70 -1.80 33.12
CA ALA A 341 3.87 -3.02 32.31
C ALA A 341 3.43 -4.26 33.12
N GLY A 342 2.51 -5.01 32.54
CA GLY A 342 1.98 -6.25 33.10
C GLY A 342 2.51 -7.50 32.40
N LYS A 343 2.01 -8.68 32.80
CA LYS A 343 2.33 -9.97 32.14
C LYS A 343 1.84 -10.06 30.69
N ASP A 344 0.89 -9.24 30.29
CA ASP A 344 0.34 -9.24 28.93
C ASP A 344 1.36 -8.79 27.88
N TYR A 345 2.34 -7.95 28.23
CA TYR A 345 3.41 -7.59 27.29
C TYR A 345 4.22 -8.82 26.83
N LYS A 346 4.63 -9.69 27.76
CA LYS A 346 5.33 -10.91 27.40
C LYS A 346 4.46 -11.85 26.54
N ARG A 347 3.16 -11.89 26.84
CA ARG A 347 2.19 -12.65 26.05
C ARG A 347 2.05 -12.08 24.63
N LEU A 348 2.00 -10.74 24.48
CA LEU A 348 1.97 -10.07 23.19
C LEU A 348 3.21 -10.42 22.37
N GLN A 349 4.42 -10.28 22.94
CA GLN A 349 5.67 -10.61 22.24
C GLN A 349 5.66 -12.08 21.72
N LYS A 350 5.23 -13.02 22.57
CA LYS A 350 5.13 -14.44 22.16
C LYS A 350 4.13 -14.62 21.02
N LYS A 351 2.97 -13.97 21.08
CA LYS A 351 1.95 -14.08 20.02
C LYS A 351 2.45 -13.50 18.70
N GLN A 352 3.01 -12.30 18.71
CA GLN A 352 3.54 -11.64 17.51
C GLN A 352 4.54 -12.52 16.74
N SER A 353 5.39 -13.26 17.45
CA SER A 353 6.36 -14.19 16.84
C SER A 353 5.79 -15.55 16.44
N SER A 354 4.56 -15.86 16.82
CA SER A 354 3.93 -17.18 16.61
C SER A 354 2.79 -17.17 15.58
N TYR A 355 2.35 -16.01 15.12
CA TYR A 355 1.31 -15.95 14.10
C TYR A 355 1.80 -16.55 12.78
N GLN A 356 0.97 -17.35 12.19
CA GLN A 356 1.20 -17.97 10.88
C GLN A 356 -0.14 -18.13 10.16
N LEU A 357 -0.11 -18.09 8.84
CA LEU A 357 -1.29 -18.43 8.05
C LEU A 357 -1.61 -19.93 8.22
N PRO A 358 -2.89 -20.31 8.13
CA PRO A 358 -3.27 -21.70 8.16
C PRO A 358 -2.58 -22.47 7.02
N LEU A 359 -1.79 -23.47 7.38
CA LEU A 359 -1.21 -24.37 6.38
C LEU A 359 -2.32 -25.27 5.82
N VAL A 360 -2.24 -25.54 4.52
CA VAL A 360 -3.10 -26.56 3.90
C VAL A 360 -2.84 -27.89 4.60
N GLN A 361 -3.89 -28.45 5.20
CA GLN A 361 -3.80 -29.74 5.84
C GLN A 361 -3.68 -30.83 4.78
N GLY A 362 -2.64 -31.60 4.85
CA GLY A 362 -2.34 -32.69 3.90
C GLY A 362 -1.59 -33.84 4.56
N LYS A 363 -1.35 -34.87 3.79
CA LYS A 363 -0.48 -35.98 4.21
C LYS A 363 0.97 -35.60 3.93
N ALA A 364 1.89 -36.02 4.82
CA ALA A 364 3.33 -35.79 4.66
C ALA A 364 3.93 -36.45 3.41
N SER A 365 3.20 -37.38 2.79
CA SER A 365 3.60 -38.04 1.55
C SER A 365 2.40 -38.37 0.68
N SER A 366 2.63 -38.48 -0.62
CA SER A 366 1.64 -38.91 -1.61
C SER A 366 2.25 -39.98 -2.51
N SER A 367 1.46 -40.99 -2.87
CA SER A 367 1.87 -42.01 -3.86
C SER A 367 2.11 -41.37 -5.25
N LEU A 368 1.52 -40.21 -5.51
CA LEU A 368 1.67 -39.47 -6.76
C LEU A 368 3.06 -38.85 -6.92
N VAL A 369 3.85 -38.68 -5.83
CA VAL A 369 5.22 -38.16 -5.92
C VAL A 369 6.05 -38.97 -6.90
N ALA A 370 6.00 -40.29 -6.84
CA ALA A 370 6.74 -41.16 -7.77
C ALA A 370 6.28 -41.04 -9.22
N GLU A 371 5.03 -40.61 -9.44
CA GLU A 371 4.46 -40.41 -10.78
C GLU A 371 4.88 -39.08 -11.40
N TYR A 372 4.99 -38.00 -10.60
CA TYR A 372 5.18 -36.65 -11.10
C TYR A 372 6.54 -36.03 -10.79
N ALA A 373 7.35 -36.62 -9.85
CA ALA A 373 8.65 -36.08 -9.51
C ALA A 373 9.58 -36.01 -10.72
N ASP A 374 10.23 -34.86 -10.91
CA ASP A 374 11.25 -34.59 -11.94
C ASP A 374 10.79 -34.88 -13.38
N LYS A 375 9.47 -34.86 -13.61
CA LYS A 375 8.89 -35.03 -14.94
C LYS A 375 8.30 -33.72 -15.44
N SER A 376 8.48 -33.46 -16.72
CA SER A 376 7.85 -32.32 -17.39
C SER A 376 6.37 -32.65 -17.68
N ILE A 377 5.49 -31.86 -17.08
CA ILE A 377 4.02 -31.95 -17.27
C ILE A 377 3.63 -30.87 -18.25
N MET A 378 3.24 -31.26 -19.45
CA MET A 378 2.76 -30.31 -20.47
C MET A 378 1.38 -29.81 -20.10
N LEU A 379 1.15 -28.52 -20.27
CA LEU A 379 -0.11 -27.85 -19.98
C LEU A 379 -0.85 -27.49 -21.28
N GLU A 380 -2.16 -27.60 -21.23
CA GLU A 380 -3.03 -27.01 -22.25
C GLU A 380 -2.88 -25.49 -22.28
N PRO A 381 -3.17 -24.83 -23.45
CA PRO A 381 -3.11 -23.39 -23.55
C PRO A 381 -3.88 -22.70 -22.42
N ASN A 382 -3.24 -21.81 -21.70
CA ASN A 382 -3.81 -21.18 -20.51
C ASN A 382 -3.47 -19.68 -20.44
N LYS A 383 -4.25 -18.94 -19.63
CA LYS A 383 -4.12 -17.48 -19.49
C LYS A 383 -2.80 -17.00 -18.88
N PHE A 384 -2.04 -17.89 -18.27
CA PHE A 384 -0.75 -17.57 -17.66
C PHE A 384 0.41 -17.68 -18.64
N GLY A 385 0.17 -18.26 -19.83
CA GLY A 385 1.23 -18.53 -20.80
C GLY A 385 2.18 -19.65 -20.36
N TRP A 386 1.78 -20.49 -19.42
CA TRP A 386 2.57 -21.62 -18.95
C TRP A 386 2.48 -22.77 -19.95
N GLN A 387 3.65 -23.26 -20.35
CA GLN A 387 3.78 -24.38 -21.29
C GLN A 387 3.95 -25.71 -20.57
N SER A 388 4.80 -25.75 -19.55
CA SER A 388 5.03 -26.96 -18.76
C SER A 388 5.40 -26.65 -17.32
N LEU A 389 5.22 -27.65 -16.46
CA LEU A 389 5.61 -27.66 -15.04
C LEU A 389 6.52 -28.85 -14.76
N GLU A 390 7.50 -28.68 -13.88
CA GLU A 390 8.31 -29.75 -13.31
C GLU A 390 8.27 -29.62 -11.79
N LEU A 391 8.06 -30.73 -11.06
CA LEU A 391 7.99 -30.75 -9.59
C LEU A 391 9.21 -31.49 -9.02
N HIS A 392 10.03 -30.77 -8.25
CA HIS A 392 11.22 -31.30 -7.59
C HIS A 392 10.95 -31.37 -6.09
N PHE A 393 10.79 -32.59 -5.56
CA PHE A 393 10.51 -32.84 -4.16
C PHE A 393 11.79 -32.97 -3.35
N LYS A 394 11.98 -32.13 -2.34
CA LYS A 394 13.06 -32.16 -1.37
C LYS A 394 12.51 -32.47 0.02
N GLN A 395 13.38 -32.73 1.00
CA GLN A 395 12.93 -33.15 2.34
C GLN A 395 11.93 -32.21 3.03
N LYS A 396 12.00 -30.89 2.77
CA LYS A 396 11.19 -29.88 3.46
C LYS A 396 10.53 -28.87 2.50
N GLU A 397 10.74 -29.03 1.22
CA GLU A 397 10.29 -28.07 0.21
C GLU A 397 9.95 -28.77 -1.08
N VAL A 398 9.07 -28.17 -1.87
CA VAL A 398 8.81 -28.56 -3.24
C VAL A 398 9.16 -27.38 -4.14
N ILE A 399 10.00 -27.60 -5.15
CA ILE A 399 10.28 -26.60 -6.18
C ILE A 399 9.43 -26.94 -7.38
N MET A 400 8.62 -25.99 -7.83
CA MET A 400 7.89 -26.10 -9.09
C MET A 400 8.58 -25.21 -10.13
N THR A 401 9.30 -25.82 -11.08
CA THR A 401 9.86 -25.11 -12.23
C THR A 401 8.78 -24.91 -13.28
N VAL A 402 8.51 -23.68 -13.61
CA VAL A 402 7.56 -23.28 -14.67
C VAL A 402 8.34 -22.95 -15.92
N THR A 403 7.88 -23.47 -17.08
CA THR A 403 8.35 -23.03 -18.40
C THR A 403 7.21 -22.31 -19.10
N GLU A 404 7.44 -21.08 -19.52
CA GLU A 404 6.49 -20.30 -20.30
C GLU A 404 6.58 -20.60 -21.81
N THR A 405 5.55 -20.24 -22.56
CA THR A 405 5.48 -20.42 -24.03
C THR A 405 6.57 -19.66 -24.79
N ASN A 406 7.15 -18.63 -24.19
CA ASN A 406 8.29 -17.87 -24.74
C ASN A 406 9.66 -18.47 -24.40
N GLY A 407 9.70 -19.62 -23.68
CA GLY A 407 10.90 -20.31 -23.24
C GLY A 407 11.51 -19.82 -21.92
N THR A 408 10.91 -18.81 -21.28
CA THR A 408 11.35 -18.36 -19.95
C THR A 408 11.10 -19.45 -18.91
N LYS A 409 12.08 -19.68 -18.01
CA LYS A 409 11.96 -20.61 -16.89
C LYS A 409 12.15 -19.88 -15.57
N TYR A 410 11.36 -20.24 -14.56
CA TYR A 410 11.52 -19.77 -13.19
C TYR A 410 10.99 -20.79 -12.19
N ASP A 411 11.47 -20.70 -10.95
CA ASP A 411 11.14 -21.59 -9.86
C ASP A 411 10.17 -20.93 -8.89
N LEU A 412 9.17 -21.69 -8.45
CA LEU A 412 8.28 -21.37 -7.34
C LEU A 412 8.57 -22.34 -6.20
N LEU A 413 8.79 -21.81 -5.01
CA LEU A 413 9.12 -22.58 -3.82
C LEU A 413 7.87 -22.75 -2.95
N PHE A 414 7.60 -23.97 -2.51
CA PHE A 414 6.50 -24.37 -1.64
C PHE A 414 6.98 -25.11 -0.40
#